data_19ab9c1f662e301d56537504ea3d9b54
#
_entry.id   19ab9c1f662e301d56537504ea3d9b54
#
_cell.length_a   1.000
_cell.length_b   1.000
_cell.length_c   1.000
_cell.angle_alpha   90.00
_cell.angle_beta   90.00
_cell.angle_gamma   90.00
#
_symmetry.space_group_name_H-M   'P 1'
#
loop_
_entity.id
_entity.type
_entity.pdbx_description
1 polymer ?
#
loop_
_entity_poly.entity_id
_entity_poly.type
_entity_poly.pdbx_seq_one_letter_code
_entity_poly.pdbx_strand_id
1 'polypeptide(L)'
;MNLVELDHALRKLRLSGMAAVLETRLRHAQTEKLTPIDLVSTLVSDELLRRQDRLLERRHKQAGFRDSHPSLDNFDFDFNRKMNRALIHELATGRFVAQREDALFLGPPGTGKSHLAQAIGRAVIQQGYRVLYREAHTLLEELADATIDGTRKAYLTDRGRAAADHR
;
A
#
# COMPACT_ATOMS: atom_id res chain seq x y z
N MET A 1 28.73 7.64 -24.90
CA MET A 1 27.33 7.26 -24.61
C MET A 1 26.48 8.52 -24.74
N ASN A 2 25.53 8.52 -25.66
CA ASN A 2 24.62 9.64 -25.83
C ASN A 2 23.37 9.50 -24.91
N LEU A 3 22.47 10.49 -24.91
CA LEU A 3 21.31 10.51 -24.03
C LEU A 3 20.34 9.31 -24.29
N VAL A 4 20.19 8.92 -25.55
CA VAL A 4 19.32 7.78 -25.94
C VAL A 4 19.92 6.46 -25.46
N GLU A 5 21.22 6.28 -25.60
CA GLU A 5 21.92 5.09 -25.09
C GLU A 5 21.85 5.01 -23.59
N LEU A 6 21.94 6.15 -22.90
CA LEU A 6 21.84 6.21 -21.43
C LEU A 6 20.43 5.85 -20.97
N ASP A 7 19.37 6.40 -21.60
CA ASP A 7 17.99 6.02 -21.30
C ASP A 7 17.79 4.51 -21.48
N HIS A 8 18.27 3.95 -22.60
CA HIS A 8 18.15 2.53 -22.86
C HIS A 8 18.90 1.68 -21.81
N ALA A 9 20.10 2.08 -21.42
CA ALA A 9 20.88 1.40 -20.39
C ALA A 9 20.19 1.43 -19.03
N LEU A 10 19.61 2.57 -18.62
CA LEU A 10 18.85 2.69 -17.38
C LEU A 10 17.63 1.76 -17.36
N ARG A 11 16.90 1.68 -18.47
CA ARG A 11 15.76 0.75 -18.59
C ARG A 11 16.19 -0.70 -18.52
N LYS A 12 17.30 -1.08 -19.16
CA LYS A 12 17.89 -2.42 -19.07
C LYS A 12 18.28 -2.78 -17.64
N LEU A 13 18.78 -1.81 -16.87
CA LEU A 13 19.09 -1.94 -15.44
C LEU A 13 17.84 -1.88 -14.54
N ARG A 14 16.64 -1.76 -15.11
CA ARG A 14 15.36 -1.60 -14.38
C ARG A 14 15.30 -0.32 -13.52
N LEU A 15 16.02 0.71 -13.92
CA LEU A 15 16.02 2.06 -13.31
C LEU A 15 15.05 2.97 -14.10
N SER A 16 13.81 2.53 -14.24
CA SER A 16 12.82 3.18 -15.10
C SER A 16 12.29 4.50 -14.53
N GLY A 17 12.44 4.75 -13.23
CA GLY A 17 12.17 6.04 -12.60
C GLY A 17 13.17 7.08 -13.05
N MET A 18 14.48 6.76 -12.95
CA MET A 18 15.55 7.61 -13.44
C MET A 18 15.40 7.89 -14.94
N ALA A 19 15.16 6.85 -15.75
CA ALA A 19 15.00 6.98 -17.19
C ALA A 19 13.85 7.94 -17.56
N ALA A 20 12.71 7.85 -16.86
CA ALA A 20 11.55 8.67 -17.15
C ALA A 20 11.76 10.18 -16.96
N VAL A 21 12.65 10.57 -16.04
CA VAL A 21 12.90 11.98 -15.68
C VAL A 21 14.27 12.48 -16.12
N LEU A 22 15.10 11.63 -16.72
CA LEU A 22 16.50 11.90 -17.04
C LEU A 22 16.69 13.23 -17.77
N GLU A 23 15.98 13.42 -18.89
CA GLU A 23 16.11 14.63 -19.70
C GLU A 23 15.68 15.89 -18.93
N THR A 24 14.59 15.82 -18.19
CA THR A 24 14.09 16.93 -17.37
C THR A 24 15.11 17.31 -16.28
N ARG A 25 15.68 16.31 -15.59
CA ARG A 25 16.67 16.53 -14.53
C ARG A 25 17.99 17.08 -15.08
N LEU A 26 18.42 16.64 -16.25
CA LEU A 26 19.60 17.19 -16.92
C LEU A 26 19.41 18.67 -17.29
N ARG A 27 18.27 19.04 -17.87
CA ARG A 27 17.95 20.45 -18.17
C ARG A 27 17.92 21.30 -16.90
N HIS A 28 17.25 20.80 -15.85
CA HIS A 28 17.19 21.49 -14.56
C HIS A 28 18.59 21.69 -13.95
N ALA A 29 19.44 20.66 -13.99
CA ALA A 29 20.82 20.75 -13.49
C ALA A 29 21.66 21.78 -14.24
N GLN A 30 21.47 21.93 -15.54
CA GLN A 30 22.15 22.98 -16.34
C GLN A 30 21.67 24.37 -15.96
N THR A 31 20.35 24.57 -15.78
CA THR A 31 19.77 25.87 -15.44
C THR A 31 20.19 26.32 -14.04
N GLU A 32 20.09 25.44 -13.06
CA GLU A 32 20.38 25.71 -11.64
C GLU A 32 21.87 25.53 -11.29
N LYS A 33 22.73 25.17 -12.26
CA LYS A 33 24.15 24.86 -12.05
C LYS A 33 24.39 23.87 -10.92
N LEU A 34 23.58 22.82 -10.87
CA LEU A 34 23.69 21.76 -9.85
C LEU A 34 25.03 21.04 -9.97
N THR A 35 25.56 20.59 -8.83
CA THR A 35 26.73 19.71 -8.83
C THR A 35 26.40 18.34 -9.41
N PRO A 36 27.37 17.61 -9.97
CA PRO A 36 27.12 16.25 -10.45
C PRO A 36 26.52 15.33 -9.39
N ILE A 37 26.92 15.49 -8.14
CA ILE A 37 26.39 14.69 -7.03
C ILE A 37 24.92 15.01 -6.74
N ASP A 38 24.51 16.27 -6.81
CA ASP A 38 23.13 16.68 -6.62
C ASP A 38 22.22 16.12 -7.72
N LEU A 39 22.68 16.15 -8.98
CA LEU A 39 21.96 15.54 -10.09
C LEU A 39 21.76 14.03 -9.88
N VAL A 40 22.81 13.30 -9.53
CA VAL A 40 22.74 11.86 -9.29
C VAL A 40 21.82 11.56 -8.10
N SER A 41 21.93 12.32 -7.00
CA SER A 41 21.09 12.17 -5.81
C SER A 41 19.61 12.37 -6.14
N THR A 42 19.30 13.37 -6.97
CA THR A 42 17.92 13.64 -7.40
C THR A 42 17.37 12.48 -8.24
N LEU A 43 18.15 11.98 -9.21
CA LEU A 43 17.75 10.84 -10.04
C LEU A 43 17.53 9.58 -9.22
N VAL A 44 18.41 9.30 -8.24
CA VAL A 44 18.24 8.15 -7.33
C VAL A 44 16.99 8.30 -6.49
N SER A 45 16.71 9.50 -5.98
CA SER A 45 15.49 9.78 -5.21
C SER A 45 14.23 9.55 -6.04
N ASP A 46 14.21 9.99 -7.31
CA ASP A 46 13.09 9.74 -8.23
C ASP A 46 12.87 8.24 -8.48
N GLU A 47 13.93 7.44 -8.59
CA GLU A 47 13.81 5.98 -8.73
C GLU A 47 13.25 5.33 -7.47
N LEU A 48 13.75 5.72 -6.29
CA LEU A 48 13.28 5.18 -5.00
C LEU A 48 11.81 5.51 -4.78
N LEU A 49 11.39 6.75 -5.02
CA LEU A 49 10.00 7.18 -4.91
C LEU A 49 9.10 6.35 -5.83
N ARG A 50 9.47 6.21 -7.10
CA ARG A 50 8.70 5.42 -8.06
C ARG A 50 8.60 3.94 -7.68
N ARG A 51 9.63 3.36 -7.08
CA ARG A 51 9.59 1.98 -6.57
C ARG A 51 8.64 1.86 -5.39
N GLN A 52 8.67 2.84 -4.50
CA GLN A 52 7.75 2.89 -3.36
C GLN A 52 6.30 3.00 -3.82
N ASP A 53 6.00 3.92 -4.75
CA ASP A 53 4.65 4.09 -5.31
C ASP A 53 4.13 2.80 -5.94
N ARG A 54 4.93 2.16 -6.78
CA ARG A 54 4.57 0.86 -7.40
C ARG A 54 4.34 -0.24 -6.36
N LEU A 55 5.12 -0.25 -5.27
CA LEU A 55 4.91 -1.20 -4.18
C LEU A 55 3.58 -0.96 -3.49
N LEU A 56 3.25 0.29 -3.18
CA LEU A 56 1.97 0.68 -2.58
C LEU A 56 0.80 0.36 -3.50
N GLU A 57 0.86 0.71 -4.78
CA GLU A 57 -0.16 0.37 -5.77
C GLU A 57 -0.40 -1.15 -5.84
N ARG A 58 0.68 -1.94 -5.88
CA ARG A 58 0.57 -3.40 -5.88
C ARG A 58 -0.08 -3.92 -4.60
N ARG A 59 0.29 -3.39 -3.43
CA ARG A 59 -0.31 -3.76 -2.15
C ARG A 59 -1.79 -3.42 -2.09
N HIS A 60 -2.19 -2.22 -2.56
CA HIS A 60 -3.59 -1.83 -2.67
C HIS A 60 -4.37 -2.78 -3.57
N LYS A 61 -3.82 -3.11 -4.73
CA LYS A 61 -4.45 -4.05 -5.66
C LYS A 61 -4.59 -5.47 -5.06
N GLN A 62 -3.58 -5.93 -4.33
CA GLN A 62 -3.58 -7.25 -3.68
C GLN A 62 -4.50 -7.31 -2.45
N ALA A 63 -4.79 -6.18 -1.81
CA ALA A 63 -5.67 -6.13 -0.65
C ALA A 63 -7.09 -6.61 -0.96
N GLY A 64 -7.57 -6.44 -2.19
CA GLY A 64 -8.88 -6.91 -2.62
C GLY A 64 -10.03 -6.15 -1.98
N PHE A 65 -9.86 -4.84 -1.74
CA PHE A 65 -10.93 -3.99 -1.23
C PHE A 65 -12.13 -3.98 -2.18
N ARG A 66 -13.33 -3.98 -1.61
CA ARG A 66 -14.58 -3.86 -2.37
C ARG A 66 -14.76 -2.42 -2.89
N ASP A 67 -14.45 -1.45 -2.03
CA ASP A 67 -14.52 -0.05 -2.39
C ASP A 67 -13.26 0.33 -3.18
N SER A 68 -13.43 1.03 -4.31
CA SER A 68 -12.32 1.42 -5.18
C SER A 68 -11.34 2.39 -4.52
N HIS A 69 -11.84 3.27 -3.64
CA HIS A 69 -11.05 4.30 -2.96
C HIS A 69 -11.48 4.50 -1.51
N PRO A 70 -11.36 3.49 -0.63
CA PRO A 70 -11.70 3.66 0.76
C PRO A 70 -10.74 4.68 1.39
N SER A 71 -11.26 5.76 2.00
CA SER A 71 -10.45 6.81 2.63
C SER A 71 -11.12 7.30 3.91
N LEU A 72 -10.31 7.59 4.91
CA LEU A 72 -10.77 8.25 6.14
C LEU A 72 -11.06 9.74 5.92
N ASP A 73 -10.42 10.37 4.93
CA ASP A 73 -10.61 11.78 4.63
C ASP A 73 -12.03 12.08 4.11
N ASN A 74 -12.63 11.11 3.41
CA ASN A 74 -13.97 11.20 2.85
C ASN A 74 -15.04 10.55 3.75
N PHE A 75 -14.65 10.07 4.94
CA PHE A 75 -15.60 9.43 5.86
C PHE A 75 -16.37 10.47 6.64
N ASP A 76 -17.71 10.42 6.56
CA ASP A 76 -18.59 11.27 7.33
C ASP A 76 -18.68 10.80 8.79
N PHE A 77 -17.87 11.39 9.64
CA PHE A 77 -17.89 11.12 11.08
C PHE A 77 -19.12 11.72 11.79
N ASP A 78 -19.79 12.69 11.19
CA ASP A 78 -20.97 13.32 11.79
C ASP A 78 -22.22 12.46 11.66
N PHE A 79 -22.23 11.52 10.70
CA PHE A 79 -23.29 10.52 10.55
C PHE A 79 -23.49 9.70 11.84
N ASN A 80 -22.41 9.41 12.58
CA ASN A 80 -22.49 8.70 13.85
C ASN A 80 -21.61 9.37 14.91
N ARG A 81 -22.16 10.36 15.60
CA ARG A 81 -21.48 11.13 16.67
C ARG A 81 -21.02 10.31 17.87
N LYS A 82 -21.49 9.04 18.01
CA LYS A 82 -21.01 8.14 19.06
C LYS A 82 -19.71 7.44 18.69
N MET A 83 -19.27 7.58 17.45
CA MET A 83 -18.03 6.97 16.98
C MET A 83 -16.82 7.71 17.57
N ASN A 84 -15.90 6.96 18.17
CA ASN A 84 -14.67 7.51 18.68
C ASN A 84 -13.69 7.80 17.53
N ARG A 85 -13.73 9.04 17.01
CA ARG A 85 -12.87 9.49 15.92
C ARG A 85 -11.39 9.36 16.24
N ALA A 86 -10.98 9.64 17.48
CA ALA A 86 -9.58 9.53 17.91
C ALA A 86 -9.08 8.07 17.79
N LEU A 87 -9.89 7.11 18.25
CA LEU A 87 -9.57 5.69 18.13
C LEU A 87 -9.43 5.25 16.68
N ILE A 88 -10.29 5.74 15.77
CA ILE A 88 -10.20 5.42 14.34
C ILE A 88 -8.89 5.93 13.74
N HIS A 89 -8.49 7.15 14.06
CA HIS A 89 -7.20 7.69 13.61
C HIS A 89 -6.01 6.94 14.23
N GLU A 90 -6.12 6.51 15.48
CA GLU A 90 -5.12 5.67 16.11
C GLU A 90 -4.96 4.32 15.40
N LEU A 91 -6.07 3.64 15.08
CA LEU A 91 -6.04 2.40 14.30
C LEU A 91 -5.39 2.60 12.93
N ALA A 92 -5.62 3.75 12.28
CA ALA A 92 -5.02 4.10 11.00
C ALA A 92 -3.48 4.21 11.03
N THR A 93 -2.89 4.41 12.23
CA THR A 93 -1.42 4.38 12.40
C THR A 93 -0.82 2.97 12.27
N GLY A 94 -1.63 1.93 12.35
CA GLY A 94 -1.19 0.53 12.29
C GLY A 94 -0.50 0.02 13.57
N ARG A 95 -0.49 0.79 14.66
CA ARG A 95 0.15 0.38 15.94
C ARG A 95 -0.42 -0.91 16.49
N PHE A 96 -1.74 -1.10 16.39
CA PHE A 96 -2.41 -2.32 16.84
C PHE A 96 -1.85 -3.57 16.16
N VAL A 97 -1.47 -3.48 14.87
CA VAL A 97 -0.84 -4.60 14.14
C VAL A 97 0.53 -4.94 14.75
N ALA A 98 1.36 -3.91 15.04
CA ALA A 98 2.67 -4.11 15.67
C ALA A 98 2.54 -4.69 17.08
N GLN A 99 1.48 -4.34 17.81
CA GLN A 99 1.17 -4.82 19.15
C GLN A 99 0.46 -6.19 19.15
N ARG A 100 0.12 -6.72 17.97
CA ARG A 100 -0.66 -7.96 17.80
C ARG A 100 -2.04 -7.90 18.48
N GLU A 101 -2.67 -6.74 18.37
CA GLU A 101 -4.02 -6.49 18.87
C GLU A 101 -5.02 -6.57 17.74
N ASP A 102 -6.26 -6.93 18.07
CA ASP A 102 -7.37 -7.00 17.15
C ASP A 102 -8.29 -5.79 17.30
N ALA A 103 -8.90 -5.35 16.20
CA ALA A 103 -9.92 -4.32 16.20
C ALA A 103 -11.25 -4.91 15.76
N LEU A 104 -12.29 -4.78 16.60
CA LEU A 104 -13.64 -5.30 16.33
C LEU A 104 -14.64 -4.15 16.19
N PHE A 105 -15.33 -4.08 15.04
CA PHE A 105 -16.35 -3.09 14.75
C PHE A 105 -17.73 -3.70 14.90
N LEU A 106 -18.46 -3.32 15.95
CA LEU A 106 -19.81 -3.79 16.26
C LEU A 106 -20.84 -2.68 16.01
N GLY A 107 -22.02 -3.06 15.54
CA GLY A 107 -23.12 -2.13 15.32
C GLY A 107 -24.09 -2.59 14.23
N PRO A 108 -25.22 -1.87 14.06
CA PRO A 108 -26.25 -2.19 13.06
C PRO A 108 -25.73 -2.14 11.63
N PRO A 109 -26.40 -2.78 10.66
CA PRO A 109 -26.07 -2.64 9.24
C PRO A 109 -26.18 -1.18 8.78
N GLY A 110 -25.46 -0.81 7.71
CA GLY A 110 -25.52 0.54 7.13
C GLY A 110 -24.73 1.62 7.87
N THR A 111 -24.05 1.33 8.99
CA THR A 111 -23.29 2.32 9.78
C THR A 111 -21.85 2.56 9.31
N GLY A 112 -21.50 2.11 8.12
CA GLY A 112 -20.17 2.36 7.52
C GLY A 112 -19.03 1.49 8.04
N LYS A 113 -19.28 0.43 8.85
CA LYS A 113 -18.23 -0.42 9.44
C LYS A 113 -17.28 -1.01 8.41
N SER A 114 -17.83 -1.58 7.33
CA SER A 114 -17.01 -2.20 6.27
C SER A 114 -16.21 -1.18 5.49
N HIS A 115 -16.76 0.01 5.23
CA HIS A 115 -16.02 1.11 4.63
C HIS A 115 -14.88 1.57 5.53
N LEU A 116 -15.17 1.73 6.83
CA LEU A 116 -14.17 2.14 7.83
C LEU A 116 -13.03 1.13 7.95
N ALA A 117 -13.35 -0.17 8.01
CA ALA A 117 -12.33 -1.23 8.04
C ALA A 117 -11.44 -1.20 6.80
N GLN A 118 -12.01 -0.99 5.60
CA GLN A 118 -11.24 -0.86 4.36
C GLN A 118 -10.40 0.43 4.35
N ALA A 119 -10.93 1.56 4.85
CA ALA A 119 -10.21 2.82 4.93
C ALA A 119 -9.02 2.74 5.89
N ILE A 120 -9.17 2.08 7.05
CA ILE A 120 -8.07 1.77 7.97
C ILE A 120 -7.07 0.83 7.28
N GLY A 121 -7.51 -0.22 6.62
CA GLY A 121 -6.65 -1.13 5.86
C GLY A 121 -5.80 -0.39 4.82
N ARG A 122 -6.39 0.58 4.12
CA ARG A 122 -5.66 1.44 3.17
C ARG A 122 -4.62 2.31 3.87
N ALA A 123 -4.95 2.93 4.99
CA ALA A 123 -4.01 3.73 5.77
C ALA A 123 -2.84 2.89 6.29
N VAL A 124 -3.11 1.68 6.74
CA VAL A 124 -2.10 0.71 7.21
C VAL A 124 -1.18 0.24 6.07
N ILE A 125 -1.66 0.15 4.83
CA ILE A 125 -0.81 -0.10 3.65
C ILE A 125 0.21 1.03 3.46
N GLN A 126 -0.17 2.28 3.67
CA GLN A 126 0.75 3.43 3.60
C GLN A 126 1.86 3.37 4.65
N GLN A 127 1.59 2.74 5.80
CA GLN A 127 2.58 2.46 6.85
C GLN A 127 3.49 1.26 6.51
N GLY A 128 3.31 0.65 5.33
CA GLY A 128 4.16 -0.43 4.85
C GLY A 128 3.60 -1.83 5.10
N TYR A 129 2.47 -1.99 5.74
CA TYR A 129 1.88 -3.30 5.98
C TYR A 129 1.24 -3.90 4.72
N ARG A 130 1.11 -5.20 4.69
CA ARG A 130 0.30 -5.92 3.69
C ARG A 130 -1.07 -6.16 4.30
N VAL A 131 -2.12 -5.87 3.53
CA VAL A 131 -3.51 -6.05 3.96
C VAL A 131 -4.20 -7.03 3.02
N LEU A 132 -5.06 -7.84 3.57
CA LEU A 132 -5.97 -8.70 2.84
C LEU A 132 -7.39 -8.46 3.36
N TYR A 133 -8.26 -7.92 2.51
CA TYR A 133 -9.68 -7.78 2.80
C TYR A 133 -10.44 -8.99 2.28
N ARG A 134 -11.31 -9.57 3.11
CA ARG A 134 -12.20 -10.66 2.72
C ARG A 134 -13.53 -10.52 3.42
N GLU A 135 -14.60 -10.80 2.71
CA GLU A 135 -15.91 -11.01 3.30
C GLU A 135 -15.95 -12.42 3.93
N ALA A 136 -16.67 -12.57 5.05
CA ALA A 136 -16.62 -13.81 5.82
C ALA A 136 -17.08 -15.03 5.01
N HIS A 137 -18.15 -14.89 4.19
CA HIS A 137 -18.64 -15.98 3.35
C HIS A 137 -17.58 -16.42 2.33
N THR A 138 -16.95 -15.48 1.62
CA THR A 138 -15.88 -15.79 0.65
C THR A 138 -14.69 -16.47 1.33
N LEU A 139 -14.31 -16.00 2.52
CA LEU A 139 -13.21 -16.62 3.27
C LEU A 139 -13.53 -18.07 3.65
N LEU A 140 -14.79 -18.35 4.07
CA LEU A 140 -15.23 -19.70 4.42
C LEU A 140 -15.28 -20.63 3.21
N GLU A 141 -15.74 -20.16 2.06
CA GLU A 141 -15.72 -20.89 0.80
C GLU A 141 -14.29 -21.23 0.37
N GLU A 142 -13.41 -20.22 0.33
CA GLU A 142 -11.98 -20.41 0.00
C GLU A 142 -11.30 -21.42 0.95
N LEU A 143 -11.66 -21.43 2.25
CA LEU A 143 -11.13 -22.39 3.23
C LEU A 143 -11.70 -23.81 3.04
N ALA A 144 -12.98 -23.94 2.66
CA ALA A 144 -13.58 -25.22 2.34
C ALA A 144 -12.91 -25.84 1.11
N ASP A 145 -12.75 -25.09 0.04
CA ASP A 145 -12.06 -25.53 -1.18
C ASP A 145 -10.62 -25.94 -0.89
N ALA A 146 -9.86 -25.13 -0.16
CA ALA A 146 -8.49 -25.44 0.25
C ALA A 146 -8.40 -26.70 1.15
N THR A 147 -9.48 -27.03 1.86
CA THR A 147 -9.54 -28.26 2.66
C THR A 147 -9.75 -29.48 1.77
N ILE A 148 -10.60 -29.36 0.75
CA ILE A 148 -10.85 -30.42 -0.24
C ILE A 148 -9.58 -30.71 -1.05
N ASP A 149 -8.88 -29.66 -1.48
CA ASP A 149 -7.63 -29.75 -2.25
C ASP A 149 -6.40 -30.12 -1.42
N GLY A 150 -6.53 -30.25 -0.10
CA GLY A 150 -5.41 -30.54 0.82
C GLY A 150 -4.41 -29.38 0.98
N THR A 151 -4.73 -28.19 0.46
CA THR A 151 -3.85 -27.01 0.46
C THR A 151 -4.08 -26.05 1.64
N ARG A 152 -4.98 -26.39 2.57
CA ARG A 152 -5.39 -25.54 3.71
C ARG A 152 -4.22 -24.95 4.49
N LYS A 153 -3.18 -25.75 4.76
CA LYS A 153 -2.00 -25.30 5.53
C LYS A 153 -1.20 -24.24 4.74
N ALA A 154 -1.01 -24.45 3.45
CA ALA A 154 -0.35 -23.48 2.58
C ALA A 154 -1.16 -22.20 2.46
N TYR A 155 -2.48 -22.30 2.29
CA TYR A 155 -3.41 -21.20 2.24
C TYR A 155 -3.34 -20.30 3.48
N LEU A 156 -3.37 -20.89 4.69
CA LEU A 156 -3.27 -20.16 5.94
C LEU A 156 -1.87 -19.56 6.17
N THR A 157 -0.80 -20.26 5.77
CA THR A 157 0.58 -19.80 5.94
C THR A 157 0.90 -18.63 5.02
N ASP A 158 0.48 -18.67 3.76
CA ASP A 158 0.74 -17.60 2.78
C ASP A 158 0.02 -16.31 3.18
N ARG A 159 -1.18 -16.42 3.72
CA ARG A 159 -1.96 -15.29 4.21
C ARG A 159 -1.52 -14.77 5.58
N GLY A 160 -1.04 -15.64 6.46
CA GLY A 160 -0.42 -15.27 7.74
C GLY A 160 0.90 -14.53 7.57
N ARG A 161 1.68 -14.80 6.51
CA ARG A 161 2.88 -14.05 6.16
C ARG A 161 2.62 -12.61 5.73
N ALA A 162 1.39 -12.28 5.34
CA ALA A 162 1.01 -10.90 5.04
C ALA A 162 1.24 -9.94 6.23
N ALA A 163 1.20 -10.44 7.46
CA ALA A 163 1.41 -9.68 8.69
C ALA A 163 2.87 -9.66 9.19
N ALA A 164 3.76 -10.52 8.67
CA ALA A 164 5.09 -10.75 9.25
C ALA A 164 6.27 -10.10 8.50
N ASP A 165 6.08 -9.57 7.30
CA ASP A 165 7.15 -9.00 6.48
C ASP A 165 7.41 -7.51 6.80
N HIS A 166 7.66 -7.22 8.08
CA HIS A 166 8.25 -5.97 8.55
C HIS A 166 9.63 -6.25 9.15
N ARG A 167 10.63 -6.44 8.27
CA ARG A 167 12.04 -6.18 8.59
C ARG A 167 12.77 -5.67 7.36
#